data_cb181bb0b3e4d4fa062ef4cd1cba0e1b
#
_entry.id   cb181bb0b3e4d4fa062ef4cd1cba0e1b
#
_cell.length_a   1.000
_cell.length_b   1.000
_cell.length_c   1.000
_cell.angle_alpha   90.00
_cell.angle_beta   90.00
_cell.angle_gamma   90.00
#
_symmetry.space_group_name_H-M   'P 1'
#
loop_
_entity.id
_entity.type
_entity.pdbx_description
1 polymer ?
#
loop_
_entity_poly.entity_id
_entity_poly.type
_entity_poly.pdbx_seq_one_letter_code
_entity_poly.pdbx_strand_id
1 'polypeptide(L)'
;MKKVLMVCTGNKDRSPTAAMLIAEMCAPMWVTSAGTEPWAKNPVNQELIEEADVICVMEDAHRRFIVERFGDSHAEKVVVLDIPDNYVCWEATLVQVLKPKLRAALGLISAHPHPHR
;
A
#
# COMPACT_ATOMS: atom_id res chain seq x y z
N MET A 1 -6.30 -12.15 10.74
CA MET A 1 -5.57 -11.86 9.49
C MET A 1 -5.34 -10.36 9.39
N LYS A 2 -4.11 -9.99 9.06
CA LYS A 2 -3.74 -8.56 9.00
C LYS A 2 -4.45 -7.85 7.86
N LYS A 3 -4.96 -6.67 8.12
CA LYS A 3 -5.61 -5.84 7.11
C LYS A 3 -4.65 -4.74 6.64
N VAL A 4 -4.38 -4.71 5.35
CA VAL A 4 -3.43 -3.77 4.74
C VAL A 4 -4.18 -2.87 3.76
N LEU A 5 -3.98 -1.57 3.89
CA LEU A 5 -4.53 -0.59 2.97
C LEU A 5 -3.40 0.00 2.13
N MET A 6 -3.52 -0.07 0.82
CA MET A 6 -2.57 0.54 -0.11
C MET A 6 -3.15 1.85 -0.61
N VAL A 7 -2.41 2.95 -0.49
CA VAL A 7 -2.92 4.28 -0.83
C VAL A 7 -2.03 4.98 -1.84
N CYS A 8 -2.64 5.49 -2.91
CA CYS A 8 -1.98 6.40 -3.84
C CYS A 8 -2.93 7.57 -4.09
N THR A 9 -2.70 8.35 -5.15
CA THR A 9 -3.50 9.54 -5.42
C THR A 9 -4.89 9.17 -5.96
N GLY A 10 -4.94 8.51 -7.11
CA GLY A 10 -6.19 8.21 -7.80
C GLY A 10 -6.70 6.80 -7.65
N ASN A 11 -5.98 5.95 -6.94
CA ASN A 11 -6.30 4.51 -6.81
C ASN A 11 -6.43 3.87 -8.19
N LYS A 12 -5.52 4.25 -9.09
CA LYS A 12 -5.61 3.82 -10.48
C LYS A 12 -4.45 2.92 -10.89
N ASP A 13 -3.24 3.25 -10.48
CA ASP A 13 -2.05 2.53 -10.93
C ASP A 13 -1.27 1.90 -9.78
N ARG A 14 -0.70 2.71 -8.89
CA ARG A 14 0.25 2.24 -7.88
C ARG A 14 -0.38 1.37 -6.80
N SER A 15 -1.44 1.86 -6.18
CA SER A 15 -2.05 1.11 -5.08
C SER A 15 -2.78 -0.15 -5.55
N PRO A 16 -3.48 -0.15 -6.69
CA PRO A 16 -4.05 -1.40 -7.18
C PRO A 16 -2.99 -2.44 -7.54
N THR A 17 -1.88 -2.01 -8.16
CA THR A 17 -0.79 -2.93 -8.49
C THR A 17 -0.21 -3.54 -7.21
N ALA A 18 0.03 -2.72 -6.19
CA ALA A 18 0.56 -3.19 -4.92
C ALA A 18 -0.38 -4.20 -4.25
N ALA A 19 -1.68 -3.92 -4.26
CA ALA A 19 -2.67 -4.82 -3.67
C ALA A 19 -2.69 -6.17 -4.37
N MET A 20 -2.62 -6.16 -5.69
CA MET A 20 -2.63 -7.41 -6.46
C MET A 20 -1.33 -8.19 -6.27
N LEU A 21 -0.21 -7.50 -6.11
CA LEU A 21 1.06 -8.17 -5.84
C LEU A 21 1.05 -8.92 -4.52
N ILE A 22 0.45 -8.33 -3.49
CA ILE A 22 0.34 -9.00 -2.19
C ILE A 22 -0.47 -10.29 -2.34
N ALA A 23 -1.55 -10.24 -3.12
CA ALA A 23 -2.36 -11.42 -3.37
C ALA A 23 -1.55 -12.49 -4.10
N GLU A 24 -0.73 -12.09 -5.08
CA GLU A 24 0.12 -13.02 -5.81
C GLU A 24 1.22 -13.64 -4.96
N MET A 25 1.68 -12.90 -3.96
CA MET A 25 2.72 -13.39 -3.05
C MET A 25 2.17 -14.40 -2.05
N CYS A 26 0.88 -14.68 -2.13
CA CYS A 26 0.20 -15.61 -1.22
C CYS A 26 0.36 -15.23 0.24
N ALA A 27 0.49 -13.95 0.51
CA ALA A 27 0.59 -13.46 1.88
C ALA A 27 -0.76 -13.60 2.58
N PRO A 28 -0.80 -14.02 3.83
CA PRO A 28 -2.06 -14.18 4.56
C PRO A 28 -2.57 -12.83 5.07
N MET A 29 -3.01 -11.98 4.16
CA MET A 29 -3.43 -10.62 4.48
C MET A 29 -4.68 -10.26 3.70
N TRP A 30 -5.48 -9.37 4.28
CA TRP A 30 -6.60 -8.74 3.58
C TRP A 30 -6.08 -7.43 3.04
N VAL A 31 -6.12 -7.25 1.73
CA VAL A 31 -5.55 -6.06 1.09
C VAL A 31 -6.63 -5.30 0.35
N THR A 32 -6.68 -4.01 0.60
CA THR A 32 -7.59 -3.08 -0.10
C THR A 32 -6.74 -1.94 -0.63
N SER A 33 -7.18 -1.29 -1.70
CA SER A 33 -6.50 -0.11 -2.23
C SER A 33 -7.44 1.07 -2.26
N ALA A 34 -6.88 2.28 -2.09
CA ALA A 34 -7.67 3.51 -2.08
C ALA A 34 -6.82 4.68 -2.56
N GLY A 35 -7.47 5.82 -2.82
CA GLY A 35 -6.80 7.03 -3.26
C GLY A 35 -7.17 8.21 -2.39
N THR A 36 -6.27 9.20 -2.34
CA THR A 36 -6.49 10.40 -1.51
C THR A 36 -7.42 11.42 -2.16
N GLU A 37 -7.59 11.36 -3.47
CA GLU A 37 -8.43 12.33 -4.18
C GLU A 37 -9.90 11.94 -4.13
N PRO A 38 -10.82 12.91 -4.06
CA PRO A 38 -12.25 12.60 -4.01
C PRO A 38 -12.75 11.91 -5.28
N TRP A 39 -12.06 12.10 -6.40
CA TRP A 39 -12.40 11.44 -7.66
C TRP A 39 -11.73 10.07 -7.82
N ALA A 40 -11.00 9.62 -6.82
CA ALA A 40 -10.33 8.33 -6.88
C ALA A 40 -11.34 7.21 -7.08
N LYS A 41 -10.89 6.13 -7.68
CA LYS A 41 -11.73 4.97 -7.93
C LYS A 41 -12.33 4.44 -6.63
N ASN A 42 -11.55 4.44 -5.56
CA ASN A 42 -12.01 4.10 -4.23
C ASN A 42 -11.42 5.14 -3.27
N PRO A 43 -12.14 6.21 -2.94
CA PRO A 43 -11.57 7.24 -2.06
C PRO A 43 -11.34 6.75 -0.65
N VAL A 44 -10.25 7.21 -0.05
CA VAL A 44 -9.94 6.92 1.34
C VAL A 44 -11.04 7.49 2.24
N ASN A 45 -11.43 6.74 3.24
CA ASN A 45 -12.43 7.19 4.21
C ASN A 45 -12.03 6.74 5.62
N GLN A 46 -12.75 7.26 6.60
CA GLN A 46 -12.48 7.00 8.01
C GLN A 46 -12.47 5.50 8.33
N GLU A 47 -13.43 4.78 7.81
CA GLU A 47 -13.59 3.35 8.07
C GLU A 47 -12.37 2.56 7.59
N LEU A 48 -11.91 2.84 6.37
CA LEU A 48 -10.74 2.16 5.81
C LEU A 48 -9.50 2.41 6.67
N ILE A 49 -9.33 3.64 7.13
CA ILE A 49 -8.19 4.02 7.96
C ILE A 49 -8.25 3.31 9.31
N GLU A 50 -9.41 3.28 9.93
CA GLU A 50 -9.57 2.68 11.26
C GLU A 50 -9.38 1.16 11.22
N GLU A 51 -9.88 0.52 10.19
CA GLU A 51 -9.82 -0.94 10.09
C GLU A 51 -8.45 -1.47 9.71
N ALA A 52 -7.62 -0.66 9.07
CA ALA A 52 -6.32 -1.13 8.61
C ALA A 52 -5.36 -1.35 9.77
N ASP A 53 -4.62 -2.44 9.72
CA ASP A 53 -3.52 -2.69 10.64
C ASP A 53 -2.25 -2.01 10.15
N VAL A 54 -2.08 -1.94 8.83
CA VAL A 54 -0.95 -1.26 8.18
C VAL A 54 -1.49 -0.48 6.99
N ILE A 55 -1.00 0.75 6.83
CA ILE A 55 -1.37 1.62 5.72
C ILE A 55 -0.10 1.91 4.93
N CYS A 56 0.02 1.33 3.73
CA CYS A 56 1.16 1.56 2.87
C CYS A 56 0.80 2.65 1.87
N VAL A 57 1.49 3.77 1.94
CA VAL A 57 1.24 4.89 1.04
C VAL A 57 2.39 5.03 0.06
N MET A 58 2.11 5.50 -1.13
CA MET A 58 3.10 5.57 -2.19
C MET A 58 4.06 6.74 -2.04
N GLU A 59 3.61 7.86 -1.45
CA GLU A 59 4.44 9.05 -1.27
C GLU A 59 4.17 9.67 0.08
N ASP A 60 5.12 10.47 0.56
CA ASP A 60 4.97 11.17 1.84
C ASP A 60 3.76 12.10 1.85
N ALA A 61 3.40 12.66 0.70
CA ALA A 61 2.21 13.51 0.60
C ALA A 61 0.95 12.75 1.00
N HIS A 62 0.88 11.45 0.69
CA HIS A 62 -0.26 10.63 1.08
C HIS A 62 -0.30 10.42 2.59
N ARG A 63 0.86 10.24 3.22
CA ARG A 63 0.95 10.12 4.68
C ARG A 63 0.45 11.40 5.34
N ARG A 64 0.92 12.55 4.85
CA ARG A 64 0.50 13.85 5.40
C ARG A 64 -1.01 14.05 5.23
N PHE A 65 -1.55 13.65 4.10
CA PHE A 65 -3.00 13.73 3.86
C PHE A 65 -3.76 12.94 4.94
N ILE A 66 -3.33 11.72 5.20
CA ILE A 66 -4.01 10.85 6.17
C ILE A 66 -3.93 11.44 7.57
N VAL A 67 -2.77 11.92 7.97
CA VAL A 67 -2.58 12.49 9.31
C VAL A 67 -3.41 13.76 9.47
N GLU A 68 -3.42 14.63 8.48
CA GLU A 68 -4.18 15.88 8.54
C GLU A 68 -5.68 15.65 8.52
N ARG A 69 -6.13 14.66 7.76
CA ARG A 69 -7.56 14.44 7.55
C ARG A 69 -8.17 13.55 8.63
N PHE A 70 -7.45 12.55 9.09
CA PHE A 70 -7.98 11.52 10.00
C PHE A 70 -7.30 11.52 11.37
N GLY A 71 -6.31 12.37 11.59
CA GLY A 71 -5.64 12.52 12.88
C GLY A 71 -4.38 11.69 13.01
N ASP A 72 -3.52 12.07 13.95
CA ASP A 72 -2.23 11.42 14.16
C ASP A 72 -2.32 10.08 14.86
N SER A 73 -3.47 9.73 15.40
CA SER A 73 -3.62 8.45 16.09
C SER A 73 -3.33 7.25 15.17
N HIS A 74 -3.42 7.47 13.87
CA HIS A 74 -3.16 6.40 12.89
C HIS A 74 -1.77 6.50 12.24
N ALA A 75 -0.96 7.48 12.63
CA ALA A 75 0.34 7.72 12.00
C ALA A 75 1.28 6.53 12.14
N GLU A 76 1.19 5.81 13.24
CA GLU A 76 2.06 4.66 13.49
C GLU A 76 1.85 3.52 12.49
N LYS A 77 0.66 3.45 11.89
CA LYS A 77 0.34 2.40 10.93
C LYS A 77 0.84 2.71 9.53
N VAL A 78 1.26 3.94 9.28
CA VAL A 78 1.57 4.40 7.92
C VAL A 78 3.02 4.13 7.57
N VAL A 79 3.24 3.46 6.44
CA VAL A 79 4.57 3.20 5.88
C VAL A 79 4.63 3.84 4.51
N VAL A 80 5.65 4.67 4.28
CA VAL A 80 5.84 5.33 2.98
C VAL A 80 6.72 4.46 2.10
N LEU A 81 6.23 4.09 0.93
CA LEU A 81 6.97 3.21 0.02
C LEU A 81 7.86 3.97 -0.97
N ASP A 82 7.66 5.27 -1.11
CA ASP A 82 8.43 6.12 -2.04
C ASP A 82 8.35 5.64 -3.49
N ILE A 83 7.14 5.53 -4.00
CA ILE A 83 6.89 5.18 -5.40
C ILE A 83 6.35 6.41 -6.10
N PRO A 84 7.11 7.03 -7.01
CA PRO A 84 6.62 8.24 -7.71
C PRO A 84 5.48 7.93 -8.65
N ASP A 85 4.73 8.97 -9.02
CA ASP A 85 3.54 8.83 -9.84
C ASP A 85 3.88 8.92 -11.32
N ASN A 86 4.71 8.00 -11.79
CA ASN A 86 5.10 7.96 -13.20
C ASN A 86 5.05 6.55 -13.79
N TYR A 87 4.20 5.71 -13.21
CA TYR A 87 4.00 4.34 -13.69
C TYR A 87 2.54 4.10 -14.05
N VAL A 88 2.30 3.18 -14.97
CA VAL A 88 0.94 2.71 -15.25
C VAL A 88 0.71 1.38 -14.52
N CYS A 89 -0.55 1.01 -14.39
CA CYS A 89 -0.94 -0.20 -13.67
C CYS A 89 -0.27 -1.43 -14.30
N TRP A 90 0.34 -2.27 -13.46
CA TRP A 90 1.03 -3.50 -13.87
C TRP A 90 2.24 -3.30 -14.79
N GLU A 91 2.73 -2.09 -14.91
CA GLU A 91 3.96 -1.86 -15.65
C GLU A 91 5.09 -2.67 -15.00
N ALA A 92 5.92 -3.32 -15.80
CA ALA A 92 6.97 -4.21 -15.29
C ALA A 92 7.93 -3.49 -14.33
N THR A 93 8.31 -2.26 -14.64
CA THR A 93 9.18 -1.48 -13.76
C THR A 93 8.51 -1.16 -12.43
N LEU A 94 7.22 -0.87 -12.44
CA LEU A 94 6.47 -0.65 -11.20
C LEU A 94 6.48 -1.90 -10.33
N VAL A 95 6.22 -3.05 -10.92
CA VAL A 95 6.22 -4.32 -10.21
C VAL A 95 7.58 -4.60 -9.59
N GLN A 96 8.66 -4.36 -10.34
CA GLN A 96 10.02 -4.58 -9.86
C GLN A 96 10.39 -3.68 -8.70
N VAL A 97 9.91 -2.45 -8.70
CA VAL A 97 10.18 -1.51 -7.62
C VAL A 97 9.34 -1.83 -6.38
N LEU A 98 8.09 -2.23 -6.59
CA LEU A 98 7.17 -2.50 -5.49
C LEU A 98 7.54 -3.74 -4.69
N LYS A 99 7.93 -4.82 -5.34
CA LYS A 99 8.13 -6.09 -4.64
C LYS A 99 9.06 -6.02 -3.43
N PRO A 100 10.29 -5.50 -3.56
CA PRO A 100 11.17 -5.45 -2.39
C PRO A 100 10.66 -4.48 -1.31
N LYS A 101 10.02 -3.39 -1.72
CA LYS A 101 9.48 -2.42 -0.76
C LYS A 101 8.31 -2.99 0.02
N LEU A 102 7.46 -3.77 -0.63
CA LEU A 102 6.34 -4.43 0.04
C LEU A 102 6.85 -5.49 1.01
N ARG A 103 7.86 -6.26 0.63
CA ARG A 103 8.43 -7.24 1.53
C ARG A 103 8.98 -6.58 2.79
N ALA A 104 9.72 -5.49 2.62
CA ALA A 104 10.28 -4.77 3.75
C ALA A 104 9.20 -4.16 4.63
N ALA A 105 8.22 -3.51 4.01
CA ALA A 105 7.17 -2.80 4.75
C ALA A 105 6.27 -3.74 5.53
N LEU A 106 5.99 -4.91 4.97
CA LEU A 106 5.03 -5.84 5.57
C LEU A 106 5.70 -7.00 6.31
N GLY A 107 7.01 -6.99 6.40
CA GLY A 107 7.74 -8.05 7.06
C GLY A 107 7.67 -9.38 6.33
N LEU A 108 7.45 -9.33 5.01
CA LEU A 108 7.36 -10.55 4.21
C LEU A 108 8.75 -11.04 3.88
N ILE A 109 9.01 -12.28 4.17
CA ILE A 109 10.26 -12.89 3.80
C ILE A 109 10.11 -13.39 2.39
N SER A 110 11.18 -13.37 1.64
CA SER A 110 11.11 -13.89 0.32
C SER A 110 10.69 -15.34 0.42
N ALA A 111 9.82 -15.62 -0.45
CA ALA A 111 9.13 -16.81 -0.45
C ALA A 111 9.93 -18.03 -0.50
N HIS A 112 10.70 -18.19 -0.04
CA HIS A 112 11.31 -19.34 0.14
C HIS A 112 11.95 -19.28 1.26
N PRO A 113 11.60 -19.69 1.71
CA PRO A 113 12.28 -19.61 2.81
C PRO A 113 13.67 -19.95 2.62
N HIS A 114 13.50 -19.73 2.07
CA HIS A 114 14.35 -19.90 2.00
C HIS A 114 14.99 -20.46 2.07
N PRO A 115 15.40 -20.69 1.98
CA PRO A 115 15.99 -21.22 1.91
C PRO A 115 16.55 -21.32 2.03
N HIS A 116 16.83 -21.27 1.93
CA HIS A 116 17.30 -21.30 1.79
C HIS A 116 17.67 -21.59 1.98
N ARG A 117 17.96 -21.63 2.31
CA ARG A 117 18.30 -21.75 2.34
C ARG A 117 18.48 -21.93 2.54
#